data_946600fe6e0c27910de6fe58798dd3d3
#
_entry.id   946600fe6e0c27910de6fe58798dd3d3
#
_cell.length_a   1.000
_cell.length_b   1.000
_cell.length_c   1.000
_cell.angle_alpha   90.00
_cell.angle_beta   90.00
_cell.angle_gamma   90.00
#
_symmetry.space_group_name_H-M   'P 1'
#
loop_
_entity.id
_entity.type
_entity.pdbx_description
1 polymer ?
#
loop_
_entity_poly.entity_id
_entity_poly.type
_entity_poly.pdbx_seq_one_letter_code
_entity_poly.pdbx_strand_id
1 'polypeptide(L)'
;MHAITVEIWSDVVCPWCYIGKRRFEAALARFEHRDSVTVVWRSFELDPAGPREGELTVPQCMQRDLGMTAAQASAGLAMVTRLASELGLDYRLENAVPVNTFDVHRLIHFGEHCSLGEPVRERLLRAYTAEGAYLGDRRTLVRLGAEAALDAGEVDALLDGDEFGGDVRADQRRAVRLGVTGVPSFSFNGRRAVSGALSVADVTGHLRRSAMQAGA
;
A
#
# COMPACT_ATOMS: atom_id res chain seq x y z
N MET A 1 -25.20 -2.78 -16.22
CA MET A 1 -23.96 -3.54 -15.92
C MET A 1 -23.83 -3.62 -14.42
N HIS A 2 -23.43 -4.77 -13.88
CA HIS A 2 -23.30 -4.94 -12.44
C HIS A 2 -21.96 -4.34 -11.98
N ALA A 3 -21.98 -3.66 -10.82
CA ALA A 3 -20.79 -3.06 -10.23
C ALA A 3 -19.76 -4.14 -9.84
N ILE A 4 -18.49 -3.90 -10.14
CA ILE A 4 -17.37 -4.74 -9.73
C ILE A 4 -16.70 -4.04 -8.55
N THR A 5 -16.57 -4.72 -7.42
CA THR A 5 -15.79 -4.20 -6.29
C THR A 5 -14.42 -4.87 -6.24
N VAL A 6 -13.37 -4.07 -6.22
CA VAL A 6 -11.99 -4.54 -6.02
C VAL A 6 -11.48 -4.00 -4.70
N GLU A 7 -11.19 -4.89 -3.75
CA GLU A 7 -10.55 -4.53 -2.49
C GLU A 7 -9.05 -4.80 -2.60
N ILE A 8 -8.21 -3.84 -2.22
CA ILE A 8 -6.75 -3.92 -2.37
C ILE A 8 -6.11 -3.67 -0.99
N TRP A 9 -5.52 -4.71 -0.41
CA TRP A 9 -4.71 -4.58 0.81
C TRP A 9 -3.30 -4.18 0.45
N SER A 10 -2.79 -3.18 1.15
CA SER A 10 -1.49 -2.56 0.89
C SER A 10 -0.85 -2.10 2.19
N ASP A 11 0.49 -2.07 2.21
CA ASP A 11 1.28 -1.38 3.22
C ASP A 11 2.28 -0.45 2.54
N VAL A 12 2.51 0.72 3.14
CA VAL A 12 3.41 1.74 2.58
C VAL A 12 4.87 1.28 2.59
N VAL A 13 5.26 0.47 3.60
CA VAL A 13 6.63 -0.06 3.70
C VAL A 13 6.88 -1.27 2.79
N CYS A 14 5.87 -1.76 2.10
CA CYS A 14 6.00 -2.86 1.16
C CYS A 14 6.38 -2.35 -0.24
N PRO A 15 7.58 -2.65 -0.76
CA PRO A 15 8.00 -2.16 -2.07
C PRO A 15 7.15 -2.72 -3.22
N TRP A 16 6.56 -3.90 -3.04
CA TRP A 16 5.69 -4.51 -4.04
C TRP A 16 4.32 -3.86 -4.12
N CYS A 17 3.89 -3.14 -3.07
CA CYS A 17 2.58 -2.49 -3.04
C CYS A 17 2.48 -1.34 -4.04
N TYR A 18 3.51 -0.51 -4.17
CA TYR A 18 3.50 0.57 -5.15
C TYR A 18 3.59 0.05 -6.59
N ILE A 19 4.39 -0.99 -6.84
CA ILE A 19 4.41 -1.71 -8.11
C ILE A 19 3.03 -2.29 -8.44
N GLY A 20 2.39 -2.96 -7.45
CA GLY A 20 1.05 -3.53 -7.60
C GLY A 20 0.00 -2.47 -7.91
N LYS A 21 0.08 -1.30 -7.24
CA LYS A 21 -0.77 -0.14 -7.50
C LYS A 21 -0.65 0.32 -8.96
N ARG A 22 0.56 0.58 -9.45
CA ARG A 22 0.78 1.00 -10.84
C ARG A 22 0.27 0.01 -11.87
N ARG A 23 0.49 -1.29 -11.63
CA ARG A 23 -0.01 -2.34 -12.54
C ARG A 23 -1.52 -2.43 -12.53
N PHE A 24 -2.14 -2.30 -11.36
CA PHE A 24 -3.60 -2.25 -11.23
C PHE A 24 -4.20 -1.05 -11.98
N GLU A 25 -3.64 0.14 -11.77
CA GLU A 25 -4.07 1.37 -12.46
C GLU A 25 -3.96 1.23 -13.99
N ALA A 26 -2.84 0.68 -14.47
CA ALA A 26 -2.64 0.46 -15.90
C ALA A 26 -3.63 -0.56 -16.49
N ALA A 27 -4.01 -1.58 -15.72
CA ALA A 27 -5.03 -2.55 -16.13
C ALA A 27 -6.43 -1.91 -16.14
N LEU A 28 -6.78 -1.17 -15.08
CA LEU A 28 -8.06 -0.49 -14.94
C LEU A 28 -8.26 0.55 -16.05
N ALA A 29 -7.23 1.33 -16.36
CA ALA A 29 -7.30 2.35 -17.45
C ALA A 29 -7.61 1.74 -18.82
N ARG A 30 -7.24 0.48 -19.06
CA ARG A 30 -7.48 -0.26 -20.32
C ARG A 30 -8.71 -1.14 -20.27
N PHE A 31 -9.38 -1.21 -19.11
CA PHE A 31 -10.55 -2.08 -18.96
C PHE A 31 -11.79 -1.42 -19.56
N GLU A 32 -12.49 -2.14 -20.43
CA GLU A 32 -13.66 -1.65 -21.19
C GLU A 32 -14.83 -1.18 -20.32
N HIS A 33 -14.93 -1.71 -19.09
CA HIS A 33 -16.00 -1.40 -18.12
C HIS A 33 -15.46 -0.72 -16.84
N ARG A 34 -14.38 0.07 -16.96
CA ARG A 34 -13.72 0.73 -15.83
C ARG A 34 -14.67 1.55 -14.95
N ASP A 35 -15.66 2.20 -15.56
CA ASP A 35 -16.62 3.05 -14.85
C ASP A 35 -17.59 2.26 -13.96
N SER A 36 -17.64 0.92 -14.12
CA SER A 36 -18.39 0.02 -13.25
C SER A 36 -17.54 -0.56 -12.11
N VAL A 37 -16.26 -0.19 -12.02
CA VAL A 37 -15.34 -0.71 -11.01
C VAL A 37 -15.23 0.26 -9.83
N THR A 38 -15.61 -0.22 -8.65
CA THR A 38 -15.36 0.46 -7.38
C THR A 38 -14.09 -0.12 -6.76
N VAL A 39 -13.10 0.72 -6.51
CA VAL A 39 -11.84 0.34 -5.86
C VAL A 39 -11.88 0.75 -4.40
N VAL A 40 -11.62 -0.19 -3.51
CA VAL A 40 -11.54 0.05 -2.06
C VAL A 40 -10.15 -0.33 -1.58
N TRP A 41 -9.39 0.65 -1.17
CA TRP A 41 -8.09 0.42 -0.54
C TRP A 41 -8.26 0.03 0.91
N ARG A 42 -7.47 -0.94 1.36
CA ARG A 42 -7.53 -1.54 2.69
C ARG A 42 -6.17 -1.50 3.35
N SER A 43 -6.17 -1.19 4.62
CA SER A 43 -4.97 -1.22 5.47
C SER A 43 -4.52 -2.64 5.74
N PHE A 44 -3.21 -2.85 5.70
CA PHE A 44 -2.57 -4.07 6.15
C PHE A 44 -1.19 -3.73 6.70
N GLU A 45 -0.96 -3.97 7.99
CA GLU A 45 0.37 -3.83 8.59
C GLU A 45 1.15 -5.11 8.35
N LEU A 46 2.29 -5.03 7.63
CA LEU A 46 3.20 -6.17 7.44
C LEU A 46 3.81 -6.64 8.76
N ASP A 47 4.10 -5.69 9.64
CA ASP A 47 4.60 -5.95 10.98
C ASP A 47 3.83 -5.11 12.02
N PRO A 48 2.66 -5.61 12.49
CA PRO A 48 1.87 -4.89 13.49
C PRO A 48 2.55 -4.84 14.88
N ALA A 49 3.58 -5.66 15.11
CA ALA A 49 4.40 -5.63 16.31
C ALA A 49 5.74 -4.92 16.11
N GLY A 50 5.95 -4.38 14.91
CA GLY A 50 7.17 -3.69 14.53
C GLY A 50 7.46 -2.46 15.40
N PRO A 51 8.71 -2.00 15.44
CA PRO A 51 9.10 -0.85 16.24
C PRO A 51 8.44 0.41 15.72
N ARG A 52 7.96 1.27 16.63
CA ARG A 52 7.49 2.61 16.28
C ARG A 52 8.66 3.50 15.86
N GLU A 53 9.82 3.31 16.46
CA GLU A 53 11.08 3.96 16.12
C GLU A 53 12.02 2.90 15.53
N GLY A 54 12.18 2.93 14.21
CA GLY A 54 13.08 2.04 13.49
C GLY A 54 14.49 2.62 13.42
N GLU A 55 15.50 1.76 13.58
CA GLU A 55 16.90 2.15 13.49
C GLU A 55 17.60 1.51 12.29
N LEU A 56 17.10 0.38 11.81
CA LEU A 56 17.72 -0.40 10.75
C LEU A 56 17.10 -0.07 9.39
N THR A 57 17.96 0.07 8.39
CA THR A 57 17.51 0.22 7.00
C THR A 57 16.94 -1.09 6.43
N VAL A 58 16.19 -1.00 5.32
CA VAL A 58 15.64 -2.18 4.64
C VAL A 58 16.68 -3.27 4.41
N PRO A 59 17.90 -3.00 3.84
CA PRO A 59 18.89 -4.05 3.67
C PRO A 59 19.39 -4.66 4.99
N GLN A 60 19.46 -3.87 6.06
CA GLN A 60 19.83 -4.39 7.38
C GLN A 60 18.74 -5.28 7.98
N CYS A 61 17.46 -4.92 7.82
CA CYS A 61 16.34 -5.77 8.19
C CYS A 61 16.32 -7.08 7.40
N MET A 62 16.58 -7.03 6.08
CA MET A 62 16.67 -8.24 5.26
C MET A 62 17.78 -9.19 5.76
N GLN A 63 18.90 -8.66 6.20
CA GLN A 63 19.99 -9.47 6.76
C GLN A 63 19.60 -10.08 8.12
N ARG A 64 19.03 -9.27 9.03
CA ARG A 64 18.64 -9.71 10.37
C ARG A 64 17.50 -10.71 10.35
N ASP A 65 16.41 -10.40 9.63
CA ASP A 65 15.14 -11.11 9.76
C ASP A 65 15.01 -12.27 8.76
N LEU A 66 15.68 -12.16 7.59
CA LEU A 66 15.64 -13.18 6.53
C LEU A 66 16.95 -13.96 6.43
N GLY A 67 17.96 -13.66 7.24
CA GLY A 67 19.27 -14.31 7.20
C GLY A 67 20.04 -14.10 5.89
N MET A 68 19.70 -13.05 5.13
CA MET A 68 20.37 -12.75 3.87
C MET A 68 21.78 -12.21 4.10
N THR A 69 22.71 -12.55 3.20
CA THR A 69 23.99 -11.82 3.13
C THR A 69 23.77 -10.41 2.58
N ALA A 70 24.71 -9.49 2.82
CA ALA A 70 24.64 -8.14 2.27
C ALA A 70 24.52 -8.14 0.73
N ALA A 71 25.21 -9.05 0.06
CA ALA A 71 25.15 -9.21 -1.40
C ALA A 71 23.74 -9.67 -1.86
N GLN A 72 23.12 -10.60 -1.13
CA GLN A 72 21.75 -11.06 -1.45
C GLN A 72 20.72 -9.95 -1.22
N ALA A 73 20.81 -9.19 -0.12
CA ALA A 73 19.95 -8.06 0.15
C ALA A 73 20.08 -6.98 -0.96
N SER A 74 21.32 -6.62 -1.32
CA SER A 74 21.59 -5.67 -2.42
C SER A 74 21.02 -6.15 -3.75
N ALA A 75 21.22 -7.41 -4.12
CA ALA A 75 20.68 -7.99 -5.36
C ALA A 75 19.14 -8.00 -5.36
N GLY A 76 18.50 -8.31 -4.23
CA GLY A 76 17.04 -8.24 -4.08
C GLY A 76 16.49 -6.82 -4.27
N LEU A 77 17.14 -5.83 -3.65
CA LEU A 77 16.78 -4.42 -3.83
C LEU A 77 16.98 -3.95 -5.28
N ALA A 78 18.11 -4.31 -5.90
CA ALA A 78 18.37 -3.95 -7.30
C ALA A 78 17.30 -4.52 -8.25
N MET A 79 16.85 -5.76 -8.01
CA MET A 79 15.77 -6.38 -8.79
C MET A 79 14.45 -5.60 -8.66
N VAL A 80 14.02 -5.30 -7.43
CA VAL A 80 12.73 -4.60 -7.22
C VAL A 80 12.80 -3.16 -7.73
N THR A 81 13.93 -2.48 -7.58
CA THR A 81 14.17 -1.13 -8.12
C THR A 81 14.08 -1.11 -9.65
N ARG A 82 14.65 -2.10 -10.33
CA ARG A 82 14.52 -2.22 -11.80
C ARG A 82 13.04 -2.41 -12.21
N LEU A 83 12.31 -3.30 -11.55
CA LEU A 83 10.88 -3.50 -11.84
C LEU A 83 10.04 -2.24 -11.57
N ALA A 84 10.39 -1.46 -10.55
CA ALA A 84 9.77 -0.19 -10.25
C ALA A 84 10.07 0.87 -11.34
N SER A 85 11.32 0.93 -11.82
CA SER A 85 11.73 1.89 -12.87
C SER A 85 11.01 1.64 -14.21
N GLU A 86 10.69 0.39 -14.55
CA GLU A 86 9.87 0.02 -15.71
C GLU A 86 8.44 0.61 -15.65
N LEU A 87 8.00 0.99 -14.44
CA LEU A 87 6.68 1.61 -14.16
C LEU A 87 6.78 3.11 -13.86
N GLY A 88 7.95 3.72 -14.07
CA GLY A 88 8.20 5.14 -13.79
C GLY A 88 8.35 5.48 -12.32
N LEU A 89 8.67 4.51 -11.46
CA LEU A 89 8.92 4.71 -10.03
C LEU A 89 10.43 4.77 -9.74
N ASP A 90 10.85 5.83 -9.02
CA ASP A 90 12.26 6.03 -8.63
C ASP A 90 12.49 5.48 -7.21
N TYR A 91 12.82 4.19 -7.08
CA TYR A 91 13.07 3.56 -5.79
C TYR A 91 14.50 3.80 -5.28
N ARG A 92 14.59 4.12 -3.98
CA ARG A 92 15.83 4.30 -3.21
C ARG A 92 15.72 3.62 -1.85
N LEU A 93 15.37 2.35 -1.87
CA LEU A 93 15.02 1.56 -0.67
C LEU A 93 16.21 1.28 0.25
N GLU A 94 17.45 1.47 -0.23
CA GLU A 94 18.66 1.28 0.56
C GLU A 94 18.73 2.20 1.78
N ASN A 95 18.06 3.36 1.72
CA ASN A 95 18.00 4.35 2.80
C ASN A 95 16.68 4.31 3.59
N ALA A 96 15.70 3.55 3.13
CA ALA A 96 14.41 3.47 3.80
C ALA A 96 14.52 2.69 5.12
N VAL A 97 13.84 3.17 6.16
CA VAL A 97 13.80 2.55 7.50
C VAL A 97 12.37 2.05 7.74
N PRO A 98 12.15 0.74 7.82
CA PRO A 98 10.85 0.17 8.15
C PRO A 98 10.45 0.51 9.59
N VAL A 99 9.19 0.88 9.76
CA VAL A 99 8.57 1.19 11.05
C VAL A 99 7.17 0.59 11.13
N ASN A 100 6.58 0.54 12.31
CA ASN A 100 5.16 0.24 12.45
C ASN A 100 4.34 1.27 11.65
N THR A 101 3.40 0.79 10.84
CA THR A 101 2.64 1.61 9.89
C THR A 101 1.22 1.95 10.35
N PHE A 102 0.88 1.68 11.62
CA PHE A 102 -0.46 1.92 12.12
C PHE A 102 -0.92 3.37 11.95
N ASP A 103 -0.10 4.34 12.35
CA ASP A 103 -0.43 5.76 12.21
C ASP A 103 -0.41 6.23 10.75
N VAL A 104 0.43 5.63 9.92
CA VAL A 104 0.42 5.85 8.46
C VAL A 104 -0.93 5.42 7.86
N HIS A 105 -1.45 4.27 8.26
CA HIS A 105 -2.76 3.78 7.82
C HIS A 105 -3.92 4.63 8.34
N ARG A 106 -3.84 5.13 9.57
CA ARG A 106 -4.82 6.09 10.11
C ARG A 106 -4.86 7.36 9.27
N LEU A 107 -3.68 7.87 8.88
CA LEU A 107 -3.57 9.05 8.00
C LEU A 107 -4.17 8.78 6.61
N ILE A 108 -4.01 7.58 6.05
CA ILE A 108 -4.65 7.20 4.79
C ILE A 108 -6.19 7.20 4.94
N HIS A 109 -6.74 6.61 6.01
CA HIS A 109 -8.18 6.63 6.27
C HIS A 109 -8.72 8.05 6.47
N PHE A 110 -7.98 8.92 7.14
CA PHE A 110 -8.32 10.33 7.25
C PHE A 110 -8.34 11.00 5.87
N GLY A 111 -7.35 10.71 5.03
CA GLY A 111 -7.35 11.15 3.63
C GLY A 111 -8.58 10.68 2.85
N GLU A 112 -9.00 9.42 3.01
CA GLU A 112 -10.24 8.90 2.39
C GLU A 112 -11.48 9.66 2.90
N HIS A 113 -11.55 9.94 4.21
CA HIS A 113 -12.63 10.73 4.80
C HIS A 113 -12.72 12.13 4.18
N CYS A 114 -11.58 12.77 3.92
CA CYS A 114 -11.46 14.07 3.27
C CYS A 114 -11.57 14.02 1.73
N SER A 115 -11.85 12.86 1.12
CA SER A 115 -11.81 12.62 -0.34
C SER A 115 -10.43 12.87 -0.97
N LEU A 116 -9.38 12.76 -0.18
CA LEU A 116 -7.96 12.90 -0.56
C LEU A 116 -7.17 11.58 -0.39
N GLY A 117 -7.84 10.45 -0.29
CA GLY A 117 -7.21 9.16 -0.02
C GLY A 117 -6.15 8.77 -1.06
N GLU A 118 -6.42 9.03 -2.34
CA GLU A 118 -5.46 8.74 -3.41
C GLU A 118 -4.22 9.66 -3.36
N PRO A 119 -4.33 11.00 -3.25
CA PRO A 119 -3.19 11.87 -3.05
C PRO A 119 -2.34 11.51 -1.81
N VAL A 120 -2.99 11.21 -0.69
CA VAL A 120 -2.30 10.84 0.56
C VAL A 120 -1.53 9.53 0.39
N ARG A 121 -2.16 8.51 -0.16
CA ARG A 121 -1.52 7.20 -0.41
C ARG A 121 -0.33 7.33 -1.35
N GLU A 122 -0.51 8.03 -2.44
CA GLU A 122 0.54 8.28 -3.43
C GLU A 122 1.73 9.01 -2.80
N ARG A 123 1.45 10.06 -2.00
CA ARG A 123 2.49 10.85 -1.33
C ARG A 123 3.29 10.03 -0.33
N LEU A 124 2.62 9.20 0.47
CA LEU A 124 3.26 8.35 1.48
C LEU A 124 4.10 7.23 0.84
N LEU A 125 3.58 6.56 -0.19
CA LEU A 125 4.33 5.53 -0.93
C LEU A 125 5.60 6.12 -1.55
N ARG A 126 5.50 7.28 -2.20
CA ARG A 126 6.66 7.96 -2.79
C ARG A 126 7.65 8.41 -1.72
N ALA A 127 7.17 8.98 -0.60
CA ALA A 127 8.02 9.42 0.50
C ALA A 127 8.90 8.28 1.03
N TYR A 128 8.30 7.12 1.24
CA TYR A 128 9.01 5.95 1.75
C TYR A 128 9.95 5.37 0.70
N THR A 129 9.45 5.09 -0.50
CA THR A 129 10.19 4.30 -1.50
C THR A 129 11.24 5.08 -2.27
N ALA A 130 11.03 6.39 -2.48
CA ALA A 130 11.90 7.21 -3.32
C ALA A 130 12.69 8.27 -2.54
N GLU A 131 12.14 8.77 -1.43
CA GLU A 131 12.73 9.90 -0.72
C GLU A 131 13.42 9.48 0.60
N GLY A 132 13.26 8.22 1.03
CA GLY A 132 13.80 7.72 2.29
C GLY A 132 13.19 8.44 3.52
N ALA A 133 11.96 8.94 3.39
CA ALA A 133 11.29 9.64 4.48
C ALA A 133 11.04 8.68 5.64
N TYR A 134 11.37 9.12 6.85
CA TYR A 134 11.15 8.35 8.07
C TYR A 134 9.70 8.50 8.54
N LEU A 135 8.89 7.46 8.31
CA LEU A 135 7.45 7.48 8.59
C LEU A 135 7.10 7.25 10.08
N GLY A 136 8.09 6.98 10.93
CA GLY A 136 7.93 6.92 12.38
C GLY A 136 7.93 8.31 13.05
N ASP A 137 8.30 9.35 12.32
CA ASP A 137 8.33 10.71 12.86
C ASP A 137 7.02 11.45 12.59
N ARG A 138 6.38 11.92 13.67
CA ARG A 138 5.13 12.67 13.63
C ARG A 138 5.21 13.90 12.71
N ARG A 139 6.29 14.67 12.78
CA ARG A 139 6.45 15.88 11.96
C ARG A 139 6.52 15.53 10.48
N THR A 140 7.15 14.42 10.16
CA THR A 140 7.19 13.89 8.81
C THR A 140 5.79 13.54 8.33
N LEU A 141 4.96 12.85 9.12
CA LEU A 141 3.58 12.51 8.74
C LEU A 141 2.70 13.75 8.56
N VAL A 142 2.80 14.74 9.46
CA VAL A 142 2.09 16.04 9.33
C VAL A 142 2.47 16.74 8.04
N ARG A 143 3.77 16.86 7.74
CA ARG A 143 4.26 17.47 6.51
C ARG A 143 3.77 16.73 5.26
N LEU A 144 3.85 15.40 5.24
CA LEU A 144 3.41 14.59 4.10
C LEU A 144 1.89 14.68 3.89
N GLY A 145 1.10 14.73 4.95
CA GLY A 145 -0.34 14.98 4.89
C GLY A 145 -0.65 16.35 4.27
N ALA A 146 0.05 17.40 4.71
CA ALA A 146 -0.10 18.75 4.17
C ALA A 146 0.31 18.84 2.68
N GLU A 147 1.39 18.17 2.29
CA GLU A 147 1.81 18.06 0.89
C GLU A 147 0.78 17.32 0.01
N ALA A 148 -0.06 16.47 0.61
CA ALA A 148 -1.20 15.80 -0.02
C ALA A 148 -2.53 16.58 0.12
N ALA A 149 -2.46 17.87 0.49
CA ALA A 149 -3.58 18.81 0.63
C ALA A 149 -4.49 18.58 1.86
N LEU A 150 -4.07 17.80 2.85
CA LEU A 150 -4.75 17.76 4.15
C LEU A 150 -4.37 18.99 4.99
N ASP A 151 -5.25 19.37 5.92
CA ASP A 151 -4.92 20.40 6.92
C ASP A 151 -3.88 19.85 7.92
N ALA A 152 -2.76 20.59 8.10
CA ALA A 152 -1.66 20.15 8.95
C ALA A 152 -2.06 20.05 10.43
N GLY A 153 -2.95 20.95 10.91
CA GLY A 153 -3.44 20.93 12.27
C GLY A 153 -4.37 19.74 12.53
N GLU A 154 -5.22 19.39 11.57
CA GLU A 154 -6.07 18.20 11.65
C GLU A 154 -5.25 16.91 11.62
N VAL A 155 -4.20 16.83 10.79
CA VAL A 155 -3.27 15.68 10.78
C VAL A 155 -2.54 15.57 12.11
N ASP A 156 -2.10 16.70 12.69
CA ASP A 156 -1.43 16.70 13.99
C ASP A 156 -2.37 16.25 15.11
N ALA A 157 -3.62 16.72 15.12
CA ALA A 157 -4.66 16.29 16.06
C ALA A 157 -5.02 14.80 15.90
N LEU A 158 -5.13 14.30 14.66
CA LEU A 158 -5.31 12.88 14.37
C LEU A 158 -4.24 12.02 15.06
N LEU A 159 -2.97 12.43 14.98
CA LEU A 159 -1.85 11.69 15.54
C LEU A 159 -1.80 11.71 17.07
N ASP A 160 -2.45 12.67 17.73
CA ASP A 160 -2.63 12.70 19.19
C ASP A 160 -3.77 11.78 19.67
N GLY A 161 -4.76 11.54 18.84
CA GLY A 161 -5.94 10.72 19.16
C GLY A 161 -5.80 9.27 18.72
N ASP A 162 -6.96 8.58 18.66
CA ASP A 162 -7.09 7.20 18.21
C ASP A 162 -8.04 7.07 16.98
N GLU A 163 -8.44 8.17 16.40
CA GLU A 163 -9.34 8.21 15.26
C GLU A 163 -8.83 7.36 14.09
N PHE A 164 -9.76 6.72 13.38
CA PHE A 164 -9.48 5.74 12.31
C PHE A 164 -8.70 4.48 12.72
N GLY A 165 -8.30 4.34 13.98
CA GLY A 165 -7.68 3.10 14.47
C GLY A 165 -8.62 1.90 14.36
N GLY A 166 -9.92 2.12 14.60
CA GLY A 166 -10.98 1.12 14.42
C GLY A 166 -11.10 0.64 12.97
N ASP A 167 -10.93 1.54 11.99
CA ASP A 167 -10.99 1.26 10.55
C ASP A 167 -9.80 0.42 10.10
N VAL A 168 -8.58 0.77 10.52
CA VAL A 168 -7.37 -0.04 10.28
C VAL A 168 -7.57 -1.46 10.78
N ARG A 169 -8.07 -1.62 12.03
CA ARG A 169 -8.33 -2.95 12.59
C ARG A 169 -9.48 -3.69 11.89
N ALA A 170 -10.49 -2.97 11.37
CA ALA A 170 -11.56 -3.57 10.57
C ALA A 170 -11.04 -4.14 9.24
N ASP A 171 -10.14 -3.41 8.57
CA ASP A 171 -9.49 -3.86 7.34
C ASP A 171 -8.64 -5.11 7.56
N GLN A 172 -7.89 -5.17 8.66
CA GLN A 172 -7.10 -6.35 9.03
C GLN A 172 -8.00 -7.57 9.33
N ARG A 173 -9.11 -7.38 10.05
CA ARG A 173 -10.09 -8.45 10.25
C ARG A 173 -10.70 -8.91 8.93
N ARG A 174 -10.95 -7.99 8.00
CA ARG A 174 -11.43 -8.30 6.65
C ARG A 174 -10.38 -9.10 5.87
N ALA A 175 -9.09 -8.75 5.97
CA ALA A 175 -7.97 -9.46 5.38
C ALA A 175 -7.97 -10.94 5.79
N VAL A 176 -8.05 -11.20 7.10
CA VAL A 176 -8.10 -12.57 7.64
C VAL A 176 -9.26 -13.36 7.04
N ARG A 177 -10.47 -12.79 6.97
CA ARG A 177 -11.65 -13.46 6.41
C ARG A 177 -11.49 -13.85 4.94
N LEU A 178 -10.71 -13.08 4.17
CA LEU A 178 -10.46 -13.32 2.74
C LEU A 178 -9.17 -14.06 2.47
N GLY A 179 -8.46 -14.51 3.51
CA GLY A 179 -7.24 -15.28 3.40
C GLY A 179 -6.03 -14.48 2.94
N VAL A 180 -6.02 -13.15 3.21
CA VAL A 180 -4.85 -12.29 2.98
C VAL A 180 -3.80 -12.59 4.03
N THR A 181 -2.61 -12.98 3.60
CA THR A 181 -1.46 -13.27 4.47
C THR A 181 -0.25 -12.40 4.15
N GLY A 182 -0.37 -11.47 3.22
CA GLY A 182 0.68 -10.54 2.80
C GLY A 182 0.16 -9.59 1.74
N VAL A 183 0.95 -8.60 1.39
CA VAL A 183 0.56 -7.52 0.48
C VAL A 183 1.59 -7.30 -0.64
N PRO A 184 1.15 -6.75 -1.79
CA PRO A 184 -0.23 -6.39 -2.11
C PRO A 184 -1.11 -7.63 -2.28
N SER A 185 -2.40 -7.52 -1.95
CA SER A 185 -3.40 -8.56 -2.18
C SER A 185 -4.68 -7.96 -2.72
N PHE A 186 -5.34 -8.68 -3.63
CA PHE A 186 -6.51 -8.20 -4.37
C PHE A 186 -7.68 -9.15 -4.19
N SER A 187 -8.83 -8.64 -3.78
CA SER A 187 -10.09 -9.39 -3.78
C SER A 187 -11.04 -8.78 -4.80
N PHE A 188 -11.63 -9.61 -5.64
CA PHE A 188 -12.59 -9.21 -6.65
C PHE A 188 -13.98 -9.72 -6.26
N ASN A 189 -14.94 -8.81 -6.08
CA ASN A 189 -16.32 -9.10 -5.66
C ASN A 189 -16.38 -9.93 -4.36
N GLY A 190 -15.51 -9.61 -3.38
CA GLY A 190 -15.50 -10.26 -2.07
C GLY A 190 -15.02 -11.72 -2.05
N ARG A 191 -14.41 -12.20 -3.13
CA ARG A 191 -13.82 -13.56 -3.19
C ARG A 191 -12.50 -13.62 -2.46
N ARG A 192 -12.01 -14.84 -2.21
CA ARG A 192 -10.69 -15.08 -1.63
C ARG A 192 -9.63 -14.26 -2.37
N ALA A 193 -8.79 -13.56 -1.62
CA ALA A 193 -7.80 -12.66 -2.17
C ALA A 193 -6.68 -13.42 -2.93
N VAL A 194 -6.15 -12.75 -3.95
CA VAL A 194 -4.97 -13.18 -4.71
C VAL A 194 -3.82 -12.26 -4.29
N SER A 195 -2.72 -12.86 -3.81
CA SER A 195 -1.56 -12.12 -3.29
C SER A 195 -0.49 -11.90 -4.36
N GLY A 196 0.28 -10.83 -4.18
CA GLY A 196 1.41 -10.44 -5.00
C GLY A 196 1.12 -9.27 -5.94
N ALA A 197 2.17 -8.64 -6.44
CA ALA A 197 2.09 -7.57 -7.43
C ALA A 197 1.72 -8.15 -8.80
N LEU A 198 0.43 -8.45 -9.00
CA LEU A 198 -0.12 -9.06 -10.21
C LEU A 198 0.35 -8.31 -11.47
N SER A 199 0.51 -9.02 -12.57
CA SER A 199 0.75 -8.38 -13.86
C SER A 199 -0.50 -7.64 -14.36
N VAL A 200 -0.32 -6.70 -15.29
CA VAL A 200 -1.44 -6.00 -15.95
C VAL A 200 -2.39 -7.01 -16.61
N ALA A 201 -1.86 -8.06 -17.21
CA ALA A 201 -2.65 -9.11 -17.84
C ALA A 201 -3.49 -9.90 -16.83
N ASP A 202 -2.90 -10.27 -15.68
CA ASP A 202 -3.60 -11.00 -14.62
C ASP A 202 -4.73 -10.15 -14.02
N VAL A 203 -4.47 -8.88 -13.69
CA VAL A 203 -5.50 -7.95 -13.20
C VAL A 203 -6.64 -7.82 -14.21
N THR A 204 -6.32 -7.60 -15.49
CA THR A 204 -7.33 -7.52 -16.58
C THR A 204 -8.15 -8.81 -16.66
N GLY A 205 -7.50 -9.98 -16.56
CA GLY A 205 -8.17 -11.26 -16.53
C GLY A 205 -9.14 -11.42 -15.35
N HIS A 206 -8.75 -10.94 -14.15
CA HIS A 206 -9.63 -10.93 -12.99
C HIS A 206 -10.82 -9.99 -13.15
N LEU A 207 -10.61 -8.77 -13.64
CA LEU A 207 -11.68 -7.81 -13.92
C LEU A 207 -12.72 -8.37 -14.91
N ARG A 208 -12.27 -8.96 -16.02
CA ARG A 208 -13.16 -9.58 -17.02
C ARG A 208 -13.98 -10.73 -16.45
N ARG A 209 -13.34 -11.63 -15.70
CA ARG A 209 -14.06 -12.74 -15.02
C ARG A 209 -15.11 -12.22 -14.05
N SER A 210 -14.79 -11.14 -13.32
CA SER A 210 -15.71 -10.52 -12.36
C SER A 210 -16.91 -9.86 -13.05
N ALA A 211 -16.69 -9.22 -14.21
CA ALA A 211 -17.75 -8.65 -15.03
C ALA A 211 -18.72 -9.72 -15.55
N MET A 212 -18.19 -10.84 -16.08
CA MET A 212 -19.01 -11.96 -16.59
C MET A 212 -19.89 -12.58 -15.50
N GLN A 213 -19.38 -12.69 -14.28
CA GLN A 213 -20.10 -13.33 -13.15
C GLN A 213 -21.14 -12.39 -12.50
N ALA A 214 -20.99 -11.11 -12.65
CA ALA A 214 -21.98 -10.13 -12.20
C ALA A 214 -23.17 -10.02 -13.15
N GLY A 215 -23.05 -10.53 -14.38
CA GLY A 215 -24.11 -10.53 -15.40
C GLY A 215 -24.87 -11.86 -15.54
N ALA A 216 -24.51 -12.87 -14.75
CA ALA A 216 -25.20 -14.17 -14.68
C ALA A 216 -26.08 -14.25 -13.43
#